data_d4e707c720c7b858c6b5339e2032e0ea
#
_entry.id   d4e707c720c7b858c6b5339e2032e0ea
#
_cell.length_a   1.000
_cell.length_b   1.000
_cell.length_c   1.000
_cell.angle_alpha   90.00
_cell.angle_beta   90.00
_cell.angle_gamma   90.00
#
_symmetry.space_group_name_H-M   'P 1'
#
loop_
_entity.id
_entity.type
_entity.pdbx_description
1 polymer ?
#
loop_
_entity_poly.entity_id
_entity_poly.type
_entity_poly.pdbx_seq_one_letter_code
_entity_poly.pdbx_strand_id
1 'polypeptide(L)'
;MSKNLRVKSSKFIDETYKVSFKFNGTIYYGYKGDTLASALLANGVRLMGRSFKYHRPRGVLTSGSEEPNALVELGRNAYKEPNTRATVVELFNKLEANSQNHRGPLNFDLMAVSDLFLSPFIGAGFYYKTFMWPASFWEKLYEPIIRMSAGLGSLSKLEDPDHYDKGFLHCDILIIGAGPAGIL
;
A
#
# COMPACT_ATOMS: atom_id res chain seq x y z
N MET A 1 -15.80 11.75 -17.32
CA MET A 1 -16.66 11.83 -16.10
C MET A 1 -16.48 10.54 -15.31
N SER A 2 -15.87 10.56 -14.16
CA SER A 2 -15.80 9.39 -13.30
C SER A 2 -17.21 9.09 -12.78
N LYS A 3 -17.69 7.86 -13.00
CA LYS A 3 -18.95 7.42 -12.40
C LYS A 3 -18.76 7.40 -10.88
N ASN A 4 -19.54 8.19 -10.17
CA ASN A 4 -19.61 8.06 -8.72
C ASN A 4 -20.22 6.69 -8.38
N LEU A 5 -19.41 5.79 -7.85
CA LEU A 5 -19.81 4.43 -7.49
C LEU A 5 -20.19 4.30 -6.01
N ARG A 6 -20.38 5.42 -5.32
CA ARG A 6 -20.73 5.43 -3.90
C ARG A 6 -22.16 4.90 -3.68
N VAL A 7 -22.27 3.98 -2.74
CA VAL A 7 -23.56 3.53 -2.24
C VAL A 7 -24.10 4.58 -1.27
N LYS A 8 -25.32 5.01 -1.45
CA LYS A 8 -26.00 5.97 -0.54
C LYS A 8 -26.28 5.28 0.81
N SER A 9 -26.14 6.05 1.89
CA SER A 9 -26.44 5.65 3.28
C SER A 9 -25.38 4.90 4.09
N SER A 10 -24.14 5.38 4.09
CA SER A 10 -23.23 4.98 5.17
C SER A 10 -23.44 5.86 6.40
N LYS A 11 -23.73 5.27 7.57
CA LYS A 11 -23.83 6.00 8.85
C LYS A 11 -22.48 6.57 9.33
N PHE A 12 -21.38 6.08 8.76
CA PHE A 12 -20.02 6.43 9.20
C PHE A 12 -19.35 7.49 8.32
N ILE A 13 -19.96 7.86 7.19
CA ILE A 13 -19.43 8.83 6.25
C ILE A 13 -20.26 10.10 6.28
N ASP A 14 -19.61 11.21 6.62
CA ASP A 14 -20.23 12.53 6.59
C ASP A 14 -20.11 13.15 5.20
N GLU A 15 -21.16 13.00 4.39
CA GLU A 15 -21.21 13.51 3.02
C GLU A 15 -21.29 15.05 2.96
N THR A 16 -21.46 15.74 4.09
CA THR A 16 -21.44 17.20 4.15
C THR A 16 -20.01 17.76 4.14
N TYR A 17 -19.04 16.95 4.61
CA TYR A 17 -17.65 17.36 4.72
C TYR A 17 -16.80 16.70 3.63
N LYS A 18 -16.59 17.46 2.55
CA LYS A 18 -15.79 16.98 1.40
C LYS A 18 -14.29 17.12 1.66
N VAL A 19 -13.54 16.08 1.34
CA VAL A 19 -12.10 15.96 1.52
C VAL A 19 -11.42 15.80 0.16
N SER A 20 -10.35 16.54 -0.10
CA SER A 20 -9.54 16.39 -1.31
C SER A 20 -8.23 15.64 -1.00
N PHE A 21 -7.85 14.73 -1.89
CA PHE A 21 -6.62 13.96 -1.77
C PHE A 21 -6.01 13.68 -3.14
N LYS A 22 -4.76 13.22 -3.17
CA LYS A 22 -4.07 12.84 -4.41
C LYS A 22 -3.74 11.36 -4.41
N PHE A 23 -3.96 10.72 -5.55
CA PHE A 23 -3.47 9.37 -5.82
C PHE A 23 -2.76 9.35 -7.18
N ASN A 24 -1.49 8.92 -7.18
CA ASN A 24 -0.62 8.98 -8.37
C ASN A 24 -0.62 10.35 -9.07
N GLY A 25 -0.59 11.43 -8.29
CA GLY A 25 -0.59 12.79 -8.78
C GLY A 25 -1.96 13.34 -9.23
N THR A 26 -2.98 12.50 -9.35
CA THR A 26 -4.35 12.91 -9.72
C THR A 26 -5.15 13.27 -8.47
N ILE A 27 -5.87 14.39 -8.53
CA ILE A 27 -6.73 14.84 -7.44
C ILE A 27 -8.07 14.11 -7.48
N TYR A 28 -8.45 13.57 -6.35
CA TYR A 28 -9.74 12.93 -6.09
C TYR A 28 -10.44 13.55 -4.90
N TYR A 29 -11.70 13.24 -4.74
CA TYR A 29 -12.54 13.71 -3.64
C TYR A 29 -13.21 12.55 -2.94
N GLY A 30 -13.25 12.63 -1.63
CA GLY A 30 -14.01 11.75 -0.75
C GLY A 30 -14.70 12.58 0.32
N TYR A 31 -15.10 11.96 1.41
CA TYR A 31 -15.79 12.59 2.51
C TYR A 31 -15.16 12.18 3.85
N LYS A 32 -15.43 12.94 4.89
CA LYS A 32 -15.01 12.62 6.25
C LYS A 32 -15.58 11.25 6.66
N GLY A 33 -14.73 10.39 7.21
CA GLY A 33 -15.07 9.00 7.56
C GLY A 33 -14.77 7.98 6.45
N ASP A 34 -14.41 8.43 5.24
CA ASP A 34 -13.86 7.53 4.23
C ASP A 34 -12.48 7.02 4.64
N THR A 35 -12.17 5.80 4.24
CA THR A 35 -10.78 5.36 4.09
C THR A 35 -10.27 5.74 2.70
N LEU A 36 -8.95 5.74 2.51
CA LEU A 36 -8.35 5.95 1.20
C LEU A 36 -8.91 4.95 0.17
N ALA A 37 -9.07 3.68 0.56
CA ALA A 37 -9.62 2.64 -0.30
C ALA A 37 -11.08 2.92 -0.69
N SER A 38 -11.95 3.27 0.27
CA SER A 38 -13.36 3.55 -0.01
C SER A 38 -13.54 4.76 -0.92
N ALA A 39 -12.75 5.81 -0.68
CA ALA A 39 -12.77 7.01 -1.52
C ALA A 39 -12.28 6.74 -2.94
N LEU A 40 -11.21 5.95 -3.12
CA LEU A 40 -10.71 5.56 -4.44
C LEU A 40 -11.75 4.72 -5.20
N LEU A 41 -12.35 3.72 -4.54
CA LEU A 41 -13.40 2.91 -5.15
C LEU A 41 -14.62 3.73 -5.55
N ALA A 42 -15.05 4.67 -4.69
CA ALA A 42 -16.15 5.59 -5.00
C ALA A 42 -15.88 6.45 -6.25
N ASN A 43 -14.61 6.78 -6.50
CA ASN A 43 -14.16 7.49 -7.69
C ASN A 43 -13.89 6.56 -8.90
N GLY A 44 -14.17 5.26 -8.80
CA GLY A 44 -13.96 4.28 -9.86
C GLY A 44 -12.53 3.79 -10.01
N VAL A 45 -11.64 4.13 -9.08
CA VAL A 45 -10.24 3.65 -9.07
C VAL A 45 -10.22 2.26 -8.45
N ARG A 46 -10.08 1.25 -9.29
CA ARG A 46 -10.05 -0.17 -8.87
C ARG A 46 -8.63 -0.72 -8.76
N LEU A 47 -7.71 -0.20 -9.55
CA LEU A 47 -6.32 -0.64 -9.59
C LEU A 47 -5.50 0.26 -8.66
N MET A 48 -4.93 -0.32 -7.60
CA MET A 48 -4.20 0.44 -6.56
C MET A 48 -2.73 0.07 -6.47
N GLY A 49 -2.33 -1.05 -7.08
CA GLY A 49 -0.96 -1.51 -7.08
C GLY A 49 -0.76 -2.73 -7.98
N ARG A 50 0.44 -3.28 -7.93
CA ARG A 50 0.81 -4.52 -8.61
C ARG A 50 1.35 -5.53 -7.60
N SER A 51 1.22 -6.83 -7.90
CA SER A 51 1.85 -7.86 -7.08
C SER A 51 3.37 -7.82 -7.23
N PHE A 52 4.09 -8.10 -6.17
CA PHE A 52 5.55 -8.01 -6.15
C PHE A 52 6.26 -9.06 -7.03
N LYS A 53 5.64 -10.22 -7.26
CA LYS A 53 6.27 -11.32 -7.99
C LYS A 53 5.98 -11.31 -9.49
N TYR A 54 4.71 -11.25 -9.83
CA TYR A 54 4.25 -11.32 -11.22
C TYR A 54 3.73 -10.00 -11.77
N HIS A 55 3.75 -8.95 -10.98
CA HIS A 55 3.25 -7.63 -11.36
C HIS A 55 1.78 -7.62 -11.84
N ARG A 56 1.00 -8.59 -11.36
CA ARG A 56 -0.43 -8.69 -11.66
C ARG A 56 -1.21 -7.54 -11.03
N PRO A 57 -2.27 -7.05 -11.71
CA PRO A 57 -3.10 -5.98 -11.16
C PRO A 57 -3.65 -6.32 -9.78
N ARG A 58 -3.59 -5.35 -8.85
CA ARG A 58 -4.09 -5.48 -7.48
C ARG A 58 -5.00 -4.30 -7.13
N GLY A 59 -6.12 -4.61 -6.52
CA GLY A 59 -7.06 -3.67 -5.94
C GLY A 59 -7.47 -4.13 -4.56
N VAL A 60 -8.52 -3.54 -4.00
CA VAL A 60 -9.06 -3.91 -2.69
C VAL A 60 -9.68 -5.29 -2.73
N LEU A 61 -9.32 -6.15 -1.79
CA LEU A 61 -9.87 -7.48 -1.59
C LEU A 61 -10.76 -7.54 -0.35
N THR A 62 -10.33 -6.89 0.73
CA THR A 62 -11.03 -6.88 2.04
C THR A 62 -11.31 -5.44 2.50
N SER A 63 -11.96 -5.27 3.65
CA SER A 63 -12.36 -3.95 4.15
C SER A 63 -11.57 -3.47 5.37
N GLY A 64 -10.61 -4.23 5.86
CA GLY A 64 -9.96 -3.92 7.12
C GLY A 64 -8.44 -4.08 7.10
N SER A 65 -7.89 -4.35 8.28
CA SER A 65 -6.44 -4.53 8.48
C SER A 65 -5.87 -5.79 7.85
N GLU A 66 -6.71 -6.72 7.46
CA GLU A 66 -6.35 -7.96 6.76
C GLU A 66 -6.16 -7.79 5.24
N GLU A 67 -6.31 -6.56 4.69
CA GLU A 67 -6.14 -6.27 3.27
C GLU A 67 -4.74 -6.62 2.76
N PRO A 68 -4.59 -7.60 1.85
CA PRO A 68 -3.28 -8.01 1.38
C PRO A 68 -2.80 -7.34 0.09
N ASN A 69 -3.70 -6.69 -0.66
CA ASN A 69 -3.45 -6.29 -2.05
C ASN A 69 -3.36 -4.79 -2.27
N ALA A 70 -4.19 -4.00 -1.56
CA ALA A 70 -4.25 -2.55 -1.73
C ALA A 70 -3.19 -1.85 -0.87
N LEU A 71 -1.93 -2.20 -1.11
CA LEU A 71 -0.77 -1.58 -0.47
C LEU A 71 -0.33 -0.37 -1.26
N VAL A 72 -0.21 0.76 -0.59
CA VAL A 72 0.17 2.05 -1.16
C VAL A 72 1.32 2.67 -0.40
N GLU A 73 1.96 3.64 -1.02
CA GLU A 73 2.94 4.50 -0.38
C GLU A 73 2.26 5.82 -0.01
N LEU A 74 2.30 6.20 1.26
CA LEU A 74 1.80 7.49 1.73
C LEU A 74 2.92 8.52 1.81
N GLY A 75 2.52 9.79 1.73
CA GLY A 75 3.40 10.92 1.96
C GLY A 75 4.48 11.11 0.90
N ARG A 76 5.42 11.99 1.22
CA ARG A 76 6.58 12.34 0.38
C ARG A 76 7.81 12.59 1.24
N ASN A 77 8.98 12.47 0.62
CA ASN A 77 10.26 12.80 1.25
C ASN A 77 10.47 12.04 2.58
N ALA A 78 10.68 12.77 3.67
CA ALA A 78 10.89 12.20 5.00
C ALA A 78 9.65 11.49 5.55
N TYR A 79 8.46 11.94 5.19
CA TYR A 79 7.17 11.37 5.60
C TYR A 79 6.70 10.21 4.74
N LYS A 80 7.59 9.60 4.00
CA LYS A 80 7.26 8.50 3.11
C LYS A 80 7.02 7.20 3.89
N GLU A 81 5.79 6.68 3.83
CA GLU A 81 5.39 5.41 4.44
C GLU A 81 4.98 4.40 3.36
N PRO A 82 5.83 3.43 3.05
CA PRO A 82 5.51 2.37 2.10
C PRO A 82 4.68 1.26 2.73
N ASN A 83 4.06 0.43 1.89
CA ASN A 83 3.32 -0.78 2.25
C ASN A 83 2.13 -0.54 3.20
N THR A 84 1.57 0.65 3.17
CA THR A 84 0.40 0.98 3.99
C THR A 84 -0.86 0.50 3.32
N ARG A 85 -1.73 -0.17 4.08
CA ARG A 85 -3.00 -0.68 3.56
C ARG A 85 -3.99 0.47 3.36
N ALA A 86 -4.44 0.69 2.13
CA ALA A 86 -5.37 1.77 1.82
C ALA A 86 -6.71 1.65 2.58
N THR A 87 -7.04 0.47 3.08
CA THR A 87 -8.28 0.19 3.83
C THR A 87 -8.26 0.66 5.29
N VAL A 88 -7.07 0.95 5.85
CA VAL A 88 -6.92 1.44 7.24
C VAL A 88 -6.49 2.90 7.32
N VAL A 89 -6.24 3.53 6.19
CA VAL A 89 -5.87 4.95 6.14
C VAL A 89 -7.13 5.79 6.15
N GLU A 90 -7.36 6.56 7.20
CA GLU A 90 -8.42 7.55 7.25
C GLU A 90 -8.12 8.68 6.26
N LEU A 91 -9.16 9.12 5.56
CA LEU A 91 -9.03 10.18 4.56
C LEU A 91 -8.97 11.55 5.21
N PHE A 92 -7.95 12.33 4.90
CA PHE A 92 -7.80 13.71 5.33
C PHE A 92 -7.40 14.63 4.17
N ASN A 93 -7.60 15.93 4.34
CA ASN A 93 -7.27 16.91 3.31
C ASN A 93 -5.79 16.90 2.97
N LYS A 94 -5.49 16.94 1.67
CA LYS A 94 -4.13 16.94 1.10
C LYS A 94 -3.37 15.62 1.32
N LEU A 95 -4.05 14.53 1.72
CA LEU A 95 -3.42 13.20 1.73
C LEU A 95 -2.82 12.92 0.34
N GLU A 96 -1.58 12.49 0.31
CA GLU A 96 -0.90 12.06 -0.90
C GLU A 96 -0.55 10.58 -0.79
N ALA A 97 -0.99 9.82 -1.77
CA ALA A 97 -0.72 8.40 -1.86
C ALA A 97 -0.30 8.01 -3.27
N ASN A 98 0.56 7.02 -3.36
CA ASN A 98 1.04 6.47 -4.63
C ASN A 98 0.89 4.95 -4.64
N SER A 99 0.65 4.42 -5.82
CA SER A 99 0.69 2.98 -6.05
C SER A 99 2.11 2.45 -5.98
N GLN A 100 2.25 1.17 -5.66
CA GLN A 100 3.53 0.50 -5.51
C GLN A 100 3.70 -0.68 -6.47
N ASN A 101 4.93 -1.23 -6.52
CA ASN A 101 5.30 -2.46 -7.20
C ASN A 101 5.07 -2.41 -8.72
N HIS A 102 5.33 -1.26 -9.35
CA HIS A 102 5.28 -1.14 -10.80
C HIS A 102 6.42 -0.28 -11.34
N ARG A 103 6.77 -0.48 -12.59
CA ARG A 103 7.71 0.36 -13.34
C ARG A 103 7.02 0.91 -14.58
N GLY A 104 6.89 2.23 -14.63
CA GLY A 104 6.08 2.92 -15.61
C GLY A 104 4.65 3.18 -15.12
N PRO A 105 3.69 3.46 -15.99
CA PRO A 105 2.30 3.70 -15.61
C PRO A 105 1.68 2.47 -14.94
N LEU A 106 0.88 2.68 -13.89
CA LEU A 106 0.22 1.59 -13.16
C LEU A 106 -0.61 0.65 -14.07
N ASN A 107 -1.24 1.21 -15.10
CA ASN A 107 -2.04 0.45 -16.07
C ASN A 107 -1.18 -0.35 -17.05
N PHE A 108 0.07 0.08 -17.30
CA PHE A 108 0.98 -0.56 -18.22
C PHE A 108 2.35 -0.72 -17.56
N ASP A 109 2.46 -1.73 -16.72
CA ASP A 109 3.69 -2.03 -16.01
C ASP A 109 4.64 -2.84 -16.88
N LEU A 110 5.83 -2.30 -17.12
CA LEU A 110 6.87 -2.96 -17.92
C LEU A 110 7.31 -4.29 -17.29
N MET A 111 7.24 -4.41 -15.97
CA MET A 111 7.61 -5.64 -15.24
C MET A 111 6.54 -6.72 -15.34
N ALA A 112 5.33 -6.42 -15.82
CA ALA A 112 4.29 -7.42 -16.06
C ALA A 112 4.70 -8.47 -17.11
N VAL A 113 5.69 -8.14 -17.96
CA VAL A 113 6.31 -9.09 -18.88
C VAL A 113 6.94 -10.28 -18.14
N SER A 114 7.33 -10.10 -16.88
CA SER A 114 7.87 -11.18 -16.06
C SER A 114 6.88 -12.31 -15.81
N ASP A 115 5.57 -12.03 -15.76
CA ASP A 115 4.53 -13.06 -15.62
C ASP A 115 4.49 -13.97 -16.85
N LEU A 116 4.74 -13.41 -18.04
CA LEU A 116 4.69 -14.16 -19.29
C LEU A 116 5.92 -15.05 -19.50
N PHE A 117 7.13 -14.53 -19.26
CA PHE A 117 8.38 -15.22 -19.59
C PHE A 117 9.07 -15.88 -18.40
N LEU A 118 8.99 -15.30 -17.22
CA LEU A 118 9.69 -15.80 -16.02
C LEU A 118 8.82 -16.70 -15.14
N SER A 119 7.52 -16.76 -15.37
CA SER A 119 6.58 -17.55 -14.57
C SER A 119 7.02 -19.02 -14.36
N PRO A 120 7.53 -19.75 -15.37
CA PRO A 120 7.99 -21.13 -15.17
C PRO A 120 9.20 -21.24 -14.22
N PHE A 121 10.07 -20.21 -14.20
CA PHE A 121 11.33 -20.22 -13.44
C PHE A 121 11.16 -19.70 -12.00
N ILE A 122 10.14 -18.91 -11.76
CA ILE A 122 9.85 -18.29 -10.46
C ILE A 122 8.64 -18.89 -9.75
N GLY A 123 8.35 -20.16 -9.99
CA GLY A 123 7.33 -20.93 -9.27
C GLY A 123 7.56 -20.93 -7.74
N ALA A 124 6.66 -21.51 -6.97
CA ALA A 124 6.84 -21.61 -5.52
C ALA A 124 8.17 -22.29 -5.18
N GLY A 125 8.94 -21.68 -4.25
CA GLY A 125 10.26 -22.18 -3.86
C GLY A 125 11.38 -21.91 -4.88
N PHE A 126 11.19 -20.98 -5.82
CA PHE A 126 12.18 -20.66 -6.85
C PHE A 126 13.56 -20.32 -6.28
N TYR A 127 13.63 -19.69 -5.12
CA TYR A 127 14.89 -19.34 -4.45
C TYR A 127 15.65 -20.58 -3.93
N TYR A 128 14.99 -21.74 -3.76
CA TYR A 128 15.64 -22.99 -3.44
C TYR A 128 16.00 -23.84 -4.69
N LYS A 129 15.49 -23.49 -5.86
CA LYS A 129 15.66 -24.27 -7.09
C LYS A 129 16.44 -23.55 -8.15
N THR A 130 16.07 -22.31 -8.45
CA THR A 130 16.58 -21.56 -9.60
C THR A 130 17.87 -20.78 -9.28
N PHE A 131 17.99 -20.27 -8.05
CA PHE A 131 19.09 -19.37 -7.65
C PHE A 131 20.09 -20.01 -6.67
N MET A 132 20.23 -21.32 -6.73
CA MET A 132 21.13 -22.06 -5.82
C MET A 132 22.58 -22.11 -6.28
N TRP A 133 22.86 -21.88 -7.53
CA TRP A 133 24.21 -22.01 -8.09
C TRP A 133 24.61 -20.79 -8.93
N PRO A 134 25.85 -20.25 -8.77
CA PRO A 134 26.78 -20.55 -7.68
C PRO A 134 26.29 -20.00 -6.32
N ALA A 135 26.52 -20.75 -5.25
CA ALA A 135 26.04 -20.38 -3.91
C ALA A 135 26.59 -19.02 -3.43
N SER A 136 27.81 -18.66 -3.82
CA SER A 136 28.43 -17.37 -3.51
C SER A 136 27.72 -16.15 -4.13
N PHE A 137 26.85 -16.36 -5.12
CA PHE A 137 26.10 -15.29 -5.78
C PHE A 137 24.80 -14.95 -5.02
N TRP A 138 24.37 -15.77 -4.08
CA TRP A 138 23.15 -15.55 -3.36
C TRP A 138 23.13 -14.16 -2.69
N GLU A 139 24.06 -13.89 -1.81
CA GLU A 139 24.11 -12.62 -1.06
C GLU A 139 24.46 -11.41 -1.94
N LYS A 140 25.35 -11.61 -2.91
CA LYS A 140 25.92 -10.51 -3.69
C LYS A 140 25.07 -10.10 -4.91
N LEU A 141 24.33 -11.03 -5.49
CA LEU A 141 23.64 -10.81 -6.76
C LEU A 141 22.16 -11.17 -6.68
N TYR A 142 21.82 -12.40 -6.31
CA TYR A 142 20.43 -12.86 -6.43
C TYR A 142 19.51 -12.21 -5.39
N GLU A 143 19.90 -12.19 -4.13
CA GLU A 143 19.10 -11.61 -3.08
C GLU A 143 18.81 -10.11 -3.28
N PRO A 144 19.80 -9.24 -3.60
CA PRO A 144 19.54 -7.83 -3.89
C PRO A 144 18.59 -7.62 -5.07
N ILE A 145 18.74 -8.41 -6.14
CA ILE A 145 17.86 -8.31 -7.31
C ILE A 145 16.44 -8.76 -6.96
N ILE A 146 16.31 -9.87 -6.23
CA ILE A 146 15.00 -10.38 -5.80
C ILE A 146 14.33 -9.39 -4.86
N ARG A 147 15.04 -8.84 -3.89
CA ARG A 147 14.54 -7.82 -2.97
C ARG A 147 14.05 -6.58 -3.70
N MET A 148 14.85 -6.07 -4.64
CA MET A 148 14.47 -4.92 -5.46
C MET A 148 13.26 -5.22 -6.35
N SER A 149 13.19 -6.44 -6.90
CA SER A 149 12.07 -6.89 -7.73
C SER A 149 10.81 -7.19 -6.92
N ALA A 150 10.96 -7.61 -5.67
CA ALA A 150 9.84 -7.81 -4.75
C ALA A 150 9.06 -6.51 -4.47
N GLY A 151 9.63 -5.34 -4.83
CA GLY A 151 8.92 -4.08 -4.81
C GLY A 151 8.37 -3.69 -3.43
N LEU A 152 8.91 -4.29 -2.38
CA LEU A 152 8.65 -3.81 -1.02
C LEU A 152 9.11 -2.36 -0.97
N GLY A 153 8.21 -1.42 -0.77
CA GLY A 153 8.47 0.00 -0.87
C GLY A 153 9.70 0.41 -0.05
N SER A 154 10.46 1.34 -0.58
CA SER A 154 11.67 1.82 0.11
C SER A 154 11.30 2.86 1.16
N LEU A 155 11.82 2.70 2.37
CA LEU A 155 11.75 3.72 3.42
C LEU A 155 12.46 5.00 2.97
N SER A 156 12.03 6.13 3.49
CA SER A 156 12.81 7.37 3.41
C SER A 156 14.15 7.16 4.13
N LYS A 157 15.21 7.69 3.51
CA LYS A 157 16.54 7.77 4.16
C LYS A 157 16.82 9.19 4.67
N LEU A 158 15.83 10.07 4.56
CA LEU A 158 15.91 11.44 5.07
C LEU A 158 15.67 11.42 6.57
N GLU A 159 16.29 12.36 7.26
CA GLU A 159 16.05 12.59 8.69
C GLU A 159 14.58 12.96 8.90
N ASP A 160 14.00 12.42 9.98
CA ASP A 160 12.64 12.74 10.38
C ASP A 160 12.59 14.17 10.90
N PRO A 161 11.81 15.06 10.27
CA PRO A 161 11.72 16.45 10.70
C PRO A 161 10.81 16.66 11.93
N ASP A 162 10.07 15.64 12.35
CA ASP A 162 9.16 15.75 13.47
C ASP A 162 9.88 15.72 14.84
N HIS A 163 9.37 16.48 15.77
CA HIS A 163 9.81 16.50 17.15
C HIS A 163 8.81 15.73 18.02
N TYR A 164 9.30 14.76 18.76
CA TYR A 164 8.46 13.88 19.60
C TYR A 164 8.69 14.22 21.08
N ASP A 165 7.58 14.45 21.78
CA ASP A 165 7.61 14.52 23.23
C ASP A 165 7.88 13.14 23.83
N LYS A 166 8.66 13.10 24.89
CA LYS A 166 8.98 11.87 25.62
C LYS A 166 8.38 11.94 27.01
N GLY A 167 7.66 10.89 27.39
CA GLY A 167 7.06 10.79 28.71
C GLY A 167 7.03 9.34 29.19
N PHE A 168 6.79 9.19 30.50
CA PHE A 168 6.58 7.90 31.13
C PHE A 168 5.14 7.80 31.58
N LEU A 169 4.45 6.73 31.18
CA LEU A 169 3.10 6.41 31.63
C LEU A 169 3.20 5.18 32.54
N HIS A 170 2.58 5.30 33.72
CA HIS A 170 2.48 4.19 34.67
C HIS A 170 1.03 3.70 34.68
N CYS A 171 0.84 2.42 34.48
CA CYS A 171 -0.47 1.77 34.48
C CYS A 171 -0.35 0.33 34.98
N ASP A 172 -1.42 -0.18 35.61
CA ASP A 172 -1.47 -1.58 36.03
C ASP A 172 -1.67 -2.54 34.85
N ILE A 173 -2.39 -2.08 33.82
CA ILE A 173 -2.67 -2.86 32.60
C ILE A 173 -2.46 -1.95 31.39
N LEU A 174 -1.66 -2.42 30.44
CA LEU A 174 -1.46 -1.78 29.13
C LEU A 174 -2.06 -2.65 28.03
N ILE A 175 -3.06 -2.11 27.31
CA ILE A 175 -3.64 -2.75 26.14
C ILE A 175 -3.07 -2.11 24.88
N ILE A 176 -2.38 -2.92 24.06
CA ILE A 176 -1.78 -2.49 22.81
C ILE A 176 -2.65 -2.96 21.63
N GLY A 177 -3.33 -2.00 20.99
CA GLY A 177 -4.21 -2.23 19.85
C GLY A 177 -5.68 -2.03 20.18
N ALA A 178 -6.40 -1.45 19.21
CA ALA A 178 -7.83 -1.16 19.27
C ALA A 178 -8.66 -2.12 18.38
N GLY A 179 -8.22 -3.36 18.27
CA GLY A 179 -9.00 -4.43 17.65
C GLY A 179 -10.14 -4.90 18.57
N PRO A 180 -11.03 -5.79 18.09
CA PRO A 180 -12.15 -6.27 18.90
C PRO A 180 -11.74 -6.79 20.28
N ALA A 181 -10.64 -7.52 20.36
CA ALA A 181 -10.12 -8.07 21.61
C ALA A 181 -9.50 -7.01 22.54
N GLY A 182 -9.05 -5.87 22.00
CA GLY A 182 -8.46 -4.80 22.81
C GLY A 182 -9.49 -3.76 23.28
N ILE A 183 -10.69 -3.76 22.70
CA ILE A 183 -11.79 -2.86 23.07
C ILE A 183 -12.72 -3.50 24.12
N LEU A 184 -12.84 -4.83 24.11
CA LEU A 184 -13.63 -5.61 25.06
C LEU A 184 -12.90 -5.83 26.39
#